data_8b2a52a3ee76c75de1a41ea452227e64
#
_entry.id   8b2a52a3ee76c75de1a41ea452227e64
#
_cell.length_a   1.000
_cell.length_b   1.000
_cell.length_c   1.000
_cell.angle_alpha   90.00
_cell.angle_beta   90.00
_cell.angle_gamma   90.00
#
_symmetry.space_group_name_H-M   'P 1'
#
loop_
_entity.id
_entity.type
_entity.pdbx_description
1 polymer ?
#
loop_
_entity_poly.entity_id
_entity_poly.type
_entity_poly.pdbx_seq_one_letter_code
_entity_poly.pdbx_strand_id
1 'polypeptide(L)' 'MIAIQAIRPNGTPHVIRVSQDTGDTQRIFIGMGAPRGLVFDIAQARELAQEINILADVLEAEVSQPSGLLVQDL' A
#
# COMPACT_ATOMS: atom_id res chain seq x y z
N MET A 1 -10.00 7.69 10.21
CA MET A 1 -8.57 7.33 10.22
C MET A 1 -8.42 5.82 10.29
N ILE A 2 -7.55 5.27 9.49
CA ILE A 2 -7.30 3.84 9.44
C ILE A 2 -5.80 3.62 9.69
N ALA A 3 -5.51 2.67 10.57
CA ALA A 3 -4.14 2.25 10.84
C ALA A 3 -3.90 0.92 10.13
N ILE A 4 -2.82 0.85 9.37
CA ILE A 4 -2.47 -0.34 8.61
C ILE A 4 -1.08 -0.78 9.04
N GLN A 5 -0.95 -2.06 9.33
CA GLN A 5 0.33 -2.61 9.70
C GLN A 5 1.17 -2.88 8.45
N ALA A 6 2.42 -2.49 8.52
CA ALA A 6 3.37 -2.70 7.45
C ALA A 6 4.68 -3.19 8.06
N ILE A 7 5.62 -3.51 7.21
CA ILE A 7 6.93 -3.99 7.64
C ILE A 7 7.98 -3.16 6.93
N ARG A 8 8.94 -2.66 7.70
CA ARG A 8 10.08 -1.94 7.11
C ARG A 8 10.97 -2.92 6.35
N PRO A 9 11.76 -2.43 5.41
CA PRO A 9 12.68 -3.30 4.68
C PRO A 9 13.62 -4.11 5.58
N ASN A 10 13.91 -3.62 6.78
CA ASN A 10 14.74 -4.35 7.73
C ASN A 10 13.96 -5.40 8.54
N GLY A 11 12.67 -5.58 8.24
CA GLY A 11 11.84 -6.59 8.88
C GLY A 11 11.12 -6.17 10.14
N THR A 12 11.32 -4.94 10.62
CA THR A 12 10.64 -4.47 11.82
C THR A 12 9.24 -3.95 11.50
N PRO A 13 8.27 -4.19 12.38
CA PRO A 13 6.91 -3.73 12.13
C PRO A 13 6.81 -2.20 12.20
N HIS A 14 5.87 -1.67 11.45
CA HIS A 14 5.57 -0.25 11.44
C HIS A 14 4.10 -0.07 11.11
N VAL A 15 3.50 0.96 11.68
CA VAL A 15 2.09 1.27 11.41
C VAL A 15 2.01 2.55 10.61
N ILE A 16 1.29 2.50 9.50
CA ILE A 16 0.96 3.71 8.76
C ILE A 16 -0.47 4.11 9.05
N ARG A 17 -0.74 5.39 9.01
CA ARG A 17 -2.08 5.91 9.27
C ARG A 17 -2.58 6.68 8.06
N VAL A 18 -3.78 6.33 7.63
CA VAL A 18 -4.41 6.98 6.48
C VAL A 18 -5.58 7.79 7.02
N SER A 19 -5.58 9.09 6.75
CA SER A 19 -6.62 9.96 7.28
C SER A 19 -6.82 11.15 6.33
N GLN A 20 -7.88 11.90 6.60
CA GLN A 20 -8.10 13.16 5.91
C GLN A 20 -7.09 14.18 6.42
N ASP A 21 -6.54 14.96 5.51
CA ASP A 21 -5.59 15.99 5.89
C ASP A 21 -6.29 17.07 6.74
N THR A 22 -5.62 17.50 7.80
CA THR A 22 -6.19 18.49 8.70
C THR A 22 -6.18 19.89 8.12
N GLY A 23 -5.26 20.16 7.19
CA GLY A 23 -5.15 21.47 6.57
C GLY A 23 -6.01 21.66 5.34
N ASP A 24 -6.44 20.57 4.72
CA ASP A 24 -7.24 20.60 3.50
C ASP A 24 -8.09 19.34 3.42
N THR A 25 -9.40 19.52 3.49
CA THR A 25 -10.33 18.39 3.50
C THR A 25 -10.42 17.66 2.16
N GLN A 26 -9.81 18.22 1.11
CA GLN A 26 -9.77 17.59 -0.21
C GLN A 26 -8.51 16.71 -0.38
N ARG A 27 -7.76 16.49 0.70
CA ARG A 27 -6.51 15.74 0.64
C ARG A 27 -6.50 14.60 1.63
N ILE A 28 -5.69 13.60 1.31
CA ILE A 28 -5.49 12.43 2.15
C ILE A 28 -4.06 12.47 2.68
N PHE A 29 -3.93 12.28 3.98
CA PHE A 29 -2.64 12.23 4.63
C PHE A 29 -2.29 10.79 4.97
N ILE A 30 -1.09 10.37 4.57
CA ILE A 30 -0.56 9.07 4.96
C ILE A 30 0.61 9.32 5.90
N GLY A 31 0.41 9.02 7.16
CA GLY A 31 1.41 9.23 8.20
C GLY A 31 2.25 7.99 8.42
N MET A 32 3.56 8.19 8.50
CA MET A 32 4.52 7.10 8.69
C MET A 32 5.31 7.29 9.98
N GLY A 33 4.71 7.96 10.95
CA GLY A 33 5.38 8.31 12.19
C GLY A 33 5.87 9.75 12.14
N ALA A 34 5.44 10.57 13.12
CA ALA A 34 5.79 11.97 13.13
C ALA A 34 7.30 12.18 13.14
N PRO A 35 7.84 13.15 12.40
CA PRO A 35 7.10 14.12 11.57
C PRO A 35 6.89 13.65 10.12
N ARG A 36 7.05 12.40 9.81
CA ARG A 36 7.04 11.90 8.44
C ARG A 36 5.63 11.61 7.96
N GLY A 37 5.35 11.97 6.73
CA GLY A 37 4.08 11.70 6.10
C GLY A 37 4.04 12.28 4.71
N LEU A 38 3.04 11.86 3.96
CA LEU A 38 2.83 12.34 2.59
C LEU A 38 1.38 12.76 2.45
N VAL A 39 1.15 13.76 1.64
CA VAL A 39 -0.18 14.27 1.34
C VAL A 39 -0.48 14.02 -0.12
N PHE A 40 -1.67 13.50 -0.39
CA PHE A 40 -2.11 13.18 -1.74
C PHE A 40 -3.41 13.89 -2.02
N ASP A 41 -3.57 14.47 -3.22
CA ASP A 41 -4.89 14.90 -3.64
C ASP A 41 -5.72 13.68 -4.04
N ILE A 42 -6.99 13.89 -4.38
CA ILE A 42 -7.91 12.79 -4.67
C ILE A 42 -7.41 11.93 -5.83
N ALA A 43 -6.97 12.58 -6.90
CA ALA A 43 -6.50 11.86 -8.09
C ALA A 43 -5.23 11.06 -7.80
N GLN A 44 -4.29 11.67 -7.09
CA GLN A 44 -3.03 11.01 -6.72
C GLN A 44 -3.29 9.82 -5.80
N ALA A 45 -4.21 9.98 -4.85
CA ALA A 45 -4.55 8.90 -3.93
C ALA A 45 -5.17 7.72 -4.67
N ARG A 46 -6.05 8.00 -5.63
CA ARG A 46 -6.67 6.94 -6.44
C ARG A 46 -5.65 6.23 -7.31
N GLU A 47 -4.72 6.98 -7.88
CA GLU A 47 -3.65 6.40 -8.69
C GLU A 47 -2.77 5.48 -7.84
N LEU A 48 -2.39 5.92 -6.65
CA LEU A 48 -1.59 5.09 -5.75
C LEU A 48 -2.34 3.81 -5.38
N ALA A 49 -3.60 3.93 -5.02
CA ALA A 49 -4.41 2.77 -4.65
C ALA A 49 -4.53 1.79 -5.80
N GLN A 50 -4.72 2.30 -7.02
CA GLN A 50 -4.83 1.46 -8.21
C GLN A 50 -3.54 0.70 -8.47
N GLU A 51 -2.39 1.37 -8.39
CA GLU A 51 -1.11 0.72 -8.61
C GLU A 51 -0.82 -0.36 -7.57
N ILE A 52 -1.15 -0.07 -6.31
CA ILE A 52 -0.98 -1.05 -5.25
C ILE A 52 -1.87 -2.27 -5.50
N ASN A 53 -3.12 -2.05 -5.89
CA ASN A 53 -4.06 -3.14 -6.16
C ASN A 53 -3.61 -3.99 -7.34
N ILE A 54 -3.14 -3.37 -8.41
CA ILE A 54 -2.65 -4.09 -9.59
C ILE A 54 -1.47 -4.99 -9.19
N LEU A 55 -0.52 -4.44 -8.46
CA LEU A 55 0.64 -5.21 -8.06
C LEU A 55 0.27 -6.32 -7.09
N ALA A 56 -0.64 -6.05 -6.15
CA ALA A 56 -1.12 -7.06 -5.22
C ALA A 56 -1.78 -8.21 -5.96
N ASP A 57 -2.58 -7.90 -6.98
CA ASP A 57 -3.24 -8.94 -7.79
C ASP A 57 -2.22 -9.79 -8.54
N VAL A 58 -1.18 -9.16 -9.09
CA VAL A 58 -0.12 -9.89 -9.79
C VAL A 58 0.61 -10.83 -8.83
N LEU A 59 0.99 -10.32 -7.66
CA LEU A 59 1.71 -11.13 -6.69
C LEU A 59 0.85 -12.24 -6.11
N GLU A 60 -0.43 -11.97 -5.91
CA GLU A 60 -1.35 -12.98 -5.42
C GLU A 60 -1.49 -14.12 -6.43
N ALA A 61 -1.57 -13.79 -7.71
CA ALA A 61 -1.65 -14.80 -8.75
C ALA A 61 -0.38 -15.66 -8.77
N GLU A 62 0.77 -15.08 -8.55
CA GLU A 62 2.02 -15.82 -8.51
C GLU A 62 2.06 -16.78 -7.32
N VAL A 63 1.56 -16.35 -6.18
CA VAL A 63 1.51 -17.19 -4.99
C VAL A 63 0.49 -18.33 -5.16
N SER A 64 -0.64 -18.02 -5.78
CA SER A 64 -1.73 -18.98 -5.96
C SER A 64 -1.41 -20.01 -7.02
N GLN A 65 -0.53 -19.71 -7.94
CA GLN A 65 -0.11 -20.63 -8.98
C GLN A 65 1.27 -21.14 -8.66
N PRO A 66 1.35 -22.18 -7.87
CA PRO A 66 2.66 -22.73 -7.59
C PRO A 66 3.23 -23.16 -8.92
N SER A 67 4.29 -22.73 -9.16
CA SER A 67 4.92 -22.92 -10.38
C SER A 67 4.73 -24.26 -11.00
N GLY A 68 3.92 -24.13 -10.51
CA GLY A 68 3.55 -24.78 -11.14
C GLY A 68 3.53 -24.48 -12.17
N LEU A 69 3.45 -24.12 -12.03
CA LEU A 69 3.38 -24.20 -12.63
C LEU A 69 4.23 -24.24 -13.27
N LEU A 70 4.57 -24.12 -13.12
CA LEU A 70 5.16 -24.35 -13.59
C LEU A 70 5.58 -25.15 -13.94
N VAL A 71 5.28 -25.22 -13.73
CA VAL A 71 5.37 -26.02 -14.09
C VAL A 71 5.43 -26.54 -14.50
N GLN A 72 5.13 -26.22 -14.49
CA GLN A 72 4.98 -26.76 -14.89
C GLN A 72 5.20 -27.22 -15.40
N ASP A 73 5.23 -27.06 -15.52
CA ASP A 73 5.36 -27.63 -15.95
C ASP A 73 5.73 -28.15 -16.30
N LEU A 74 5.85 -28.12 -16.53
CA LEU A 74 6.00 -28.80 -16.83
C LEU A 74 6.16 -29.31 -17.07
#